data_d99c542661b32b86cb171f046e707681
#
_entry.id   d99c542661b32b86cb171f046e707681
#
_cell.length_a   1.000
_cell.length_b   1.000
_cell.length_c   1.000
_cell.angle_alpha   90.00
_cell.angle_beta   90.00
_cell.angle_gamma   90.00
#
_symmetry.space_group_name_H-M   'P 1'
#
loop_
_entity.id
_entity.type
_entity.pdbx_description
1 polymer ?
#
loop_
_entity_poly.entity_id
_entity_poly.type
_entity_poly.pdbx_seq_one_letter_code
_entity_poly.pdbx_strand_id
1 'polypeptide(L)'
;MTVDLSSLTADADSGDIEAQLQLAELYEIGFGIPMDHGQALYWYRKAANLGSAKAQAHLGRLFIKGEGVPEDYVEAIRWLQLAADQDDPSAQASLAWCYQKGMGTERNIKTAFEWYVRAAKLGHAGARYNLGYMYANGYGVDRDDRMAIEWYTKAAEQGHPKAQLNAGLMYVQGIGTTKNLEEGARWYLEAAKHGYAKAQYNLALVYAGGHGVQQNDKEAFRWQTEAAHHGYHRAQFNLGLLYMHGLGVEQDYAQAMKWFTLAAKQNYGKAFYQLGKMHAGGMGTDTNEIEAAKYFQMAAESGYAKAQYRLGRLYDKGQGVECDHALAADWYKKAARQGNTRAQYVLGVHYARGQGLENNLIKSCAWLLLSQEANDPLYREVLQKVTARMDDEQIHEAKKLAHNIQEEYGINLKVRVNQ
;
A
#
# COMPACT_ATOMS: atom_id res chain seq x y z
N MET A 1 -37.59 -22.29 -0.33
CA MET A 1 -38.70 -22.11 -1.28
C MET A 1 -38.17 -22.39 -2.67
N THR A 2 -38.67 -23.40 -3.34
CA THR A 2 -38.37 -23.64 -4.77
C THR A 2 -39.16 -22.61 -5.57
N VAL A 3 -38.47 -21.73 -6.29
CA VAL A 3 -39.11 -20.77 -7.21
C VAL A 3 -39.80 -21.58 -8.29
N ASP A 4 -41.11 -21.39 -8.49
CA ASP A 4 -41.80 -21.95 -9.63
C ASP A 4 -41.38 -21.17 -10.88
N LEU A 5 -40.37 -21.68 -11.55
CA LEU A 5 -39.77 -21.06 -12.73
C LEU A 5 -40.76 -20.94 -13.88
N SER A 6 -41.72 -21.87 -14.00
CA SER A 6 -42.71 -21.85 -15.10
C SER A 6 -43.70 -20.70 -14.91
N SER A 7 -44.20 -20.50 -13.69
CA SER A 7 -45.06 -19.34 -13.37
C SER A 7 -44.32 -18.03 -13.52
N LEU A 8 -43.08 -17.94 -12.99
CA LEU A 8 -42.26 -16.74 -13.09
C LEU A 8 -41.97 -16.35 -14.56
N THR A 9 -41.69 -17.34 -15.40
CA THR A 9 -41.44 -17.10 -16.84
C THR A 9 -42.72 -16.63 -17.56
N ALA A 10 -43.89 -17.22 -17.22
CA ALA A 10 -45.15 -16.78 -17.82
C ALA A 10 -45.49 -15.33 -17.41
N ASP A 11 -45.30 -14.96 -16.16
CA ASP A 11 -45.50 -13.59 -15.69
C ASP A 11 -44.51 -12.61 -16.34
N ALA A 12 -43.25 -12.99 -16.49
CA ALA A 12 -42.24 -12.18 -17.16
C ALA A 12 -42.57 -11.96 -18.66
N ASP A 13 -43.05 -13.01 -19.33
CA ASP A 13 -43.51 -12.93 -20.73
C ASP A 13 -44.78 -12.09 -20.90
N SER A 14 -45.62 -12.03 -19.89
CA SER A 14 -46.82 -11.16 -19.90
C SER A 14 -46.47 -9.67 -19.74
N GLY A 15 -45.21 -9.32 -19.45
CA GLY A 15 -44.72 -7.96 -19.30
C GLY A 15 -44.62 -7.51 -17.85
N ASP A 16 -44.76 -8.39 -16.86
CA ASP A 16 -44.53 -8.05 -15.47
C ASP A 16 -43.05 -7.72 -15.23
N ILE A 17 -42.80 -6.45 -14.87
CA ILE A 17 -41.45 -5.92 -14.67
C ILE A 17 -40.71 -6.61 -13.51
N GLU A 18 -41.42 -6.90 -12.42
CA GLU A 18 -40.82 -7.53 -11.26
C GLU A 18 -40.44 -9.00 -11.56
N ALA A 19 -41.32 -9.72 -12.28
CA ALA A 19 -41.01 -11.07 -12.75
C ALA A 19 -39.82 -11.09 -13.73
N GLN A 20 -39.74 -10.11 -14.64
CA GLN A 20 -38.60 -9.95 -15.56
C GLN A 20 -37.29 -9.70 -14.79
N LEU A 21 -37.30 -8.83 -13.77
CA LEU A 21 -36.17 -8.57 -12.90
C LEU A 21 -35.71 -9.81 -12.14
N GLN A 22 -36.64 -10.52 -11.49
CA GLN A 22 -36.35 -11.74 -10.74
C GLN A 22 -35.75 -12.80 -11.63
N LEU A 23 -36.31 -13.01 -12.82
CA LEU A 23 -35.82 -13.98 -13.77
C LEU A 23 -34.42 -13.62 -14.29
N ALA A 24 -34.18 -12.35 -14.57
CA ALA A 24 -32.86 -11.86 -14.95
C ALA A 24 -31.82 -12.07 -13.84
N GLU A 25 -32.16 -11.77 -12.58
CA GLU A 25 -31.29 -12.01 -11.42
C GLU A 25 -30.97 -13.51 -11.22
N LEU A 26 -31.97 -14.38 -11.39
CA LEU A 26 -31.75 -15.83 -11.31
C LEU A 26 -30.75 -16.33 -12.37
N TYR A 27 -30.86 -15.86 -13.62
CA TYR A 27 -29.91 -16.18 -14.67
C TYR A 27 -28.53 -15.55 -14.44
N GLU A 28 -28.45 -14.32 -13.88
CA GLU A 28 -27.18 -13.64 -13.58
C GLU A 28 -26.36 -14.40 -12.53
N ILE A 29 -27.01 -14.89 -11.45
CA ILE A 29 -26.32 -15.57 -10.34
C ILE A 29 -26.31 -17.09 -10.43
N GLY A 30 -27.14 -17.70 -11.30
CA GLY A 30 -27.25 -19.15 -11.41
C GLY A 30 -27.91 -19.82 -10.21
N PHE A 31 -28.84 -19.15 -9.52
CA PHE A 31 -29.51 -19.70 -8.34
C PHE A 31 -30.74 -20.55 -8.72
N GLY A 32 -30.62 -21.85 -8.56
CA GLY A 32 -31.68 -22.81 -8.90
C GLY A 32 -31.83 -23.09 -10.40
N ILE A 33 -31.13 -22.38 -11.26
CA ILE A 33 -31.02 -22.58 -12.71
C ILE A 33 -29.55 -22.39 -13.14
N PRO A 34 -29.12 -22.94 -14.29
CA PRO A 34 -27.81 -22.66 -14.84
C PRO A 34 -27.61 -21.15 -15.06
N MET A 35 -26.44 -20.63 -14.66
CA MET A 35 -26.06 -19.25 -14.94
C MET A 35 -26.00 -19.01 -16.45
N ASP A 36 -26.69 -17.97 -16.92
CA ASP A 36 -26.72 -17.57 -18.32
C ASP A 36 -26.83 -16.04 -18.45
N HIS A 37 -25.70 -15.38 -18.66
CA HIS A 37 -25.67 -13.93 -18.80
C HIS A 37 -26.38 -13.43 -20.05
N GLY A 38 -26.54 -14.24 -21.09
CA GLY A 38 -27.31 -13.90 -22.29
C GLY A 38 -28.81 -13.81 -21.97
N GLN A 39 -29.35 -14.78 -21.22
CA GLN A 39 -30.71 -14.75 -20.72
C GLN A 39 -30.91 -13.60 -19.70
N ALA A 40 -29.97 -13.39 -18.79
CA ALA A 40 -30.02 -12.24 -17.88
C ALA A 40 -30.11 -10.91 -18.64
N LEU A 41 -29.25 -10.73 -19.64
CA LEU A 41 -29.26 -9.55 -20.51
C LEU A 41 -30.60 -9.35 -21.23
N TYR A 42 -31.16 -10.43 -21.75
CA TYR A 42 -32.45 -10.41 -22.46
C TYR A 42 -33.59 -9.88 -21.54
N TRP A 43 -33.69 -10.43 -20.35
CA TRP A 43 -34.73 -10.05 -19.41
C TRP A 43 -34.51 -8.66 -18.82
N TYR A 44 -33.28 -8.30 -18.46
CA TYR A 44 -32.98 -6.92 -18.03
C TYR A 44 -33.30 -5.91 -19.13
N ARG A 45 -33.05 -6.22 -20.42
CA ARG A 45 -33.36 -5.31 -21.53
C ARG A 45 -34.87 -5.14 -21.68
N LYS A 46 -35.66 -6.21 -21.52
CA LYS A 46 -37.14 -6.10 -21.53
C LYS A 46 -37.63 -5.18 -20.42
N ALA A 47 -37.23 -5.43 -19.17
CA ALA A 47 -37.62 -4.60 -18.02
C ALA A 47 -37.11 -3.13 -18.12
N ALA A 48 -35.88 -2.95 -18.64
CA ALA A 48 -35.31 -1.60 -18.82
C ALA A 48 -36.07 -0.78 -19.87
N ASN A 49 -36.51 -1.41 -20.95
CA ASN A 49 -37.34 -0.77 -21.98
C ASN A 49 -38.75 -0.38 -21.45
N LEU A 50 -39.24 -1.08 -20.43
CA LEU A 50 -40.47 -0.71 -19.71
C LEU A 50 -40.25 0.36 -18.64
N GLY A 51 -39.01 0.91 -18.53
CA GLY A 51 -38.69 2.04 -17.66
C GLY A 51 -38.16 1.65 -16.28
N SER A 52 -37.89 0.37 -16.00
CA SER A 52 -37.34 -0.07 -14.69
C SER A 52 -35.95 0.48 -14.46
N ALA A 53 -35.80 1.40 -13.49
CA ALA A 53 -34.53 1.97 -13.10
C ALA A 53 -33.52 0.88 -12.63
N LYS A 54 -34.01 -0.11 -11.88
CA LYS A 54 -33.20 -1.24 -11.41
C LYS A 54 -32.67 -2.07 -12.59
N ALA A 55 -33.50 -2.38 -13.58
CA ALA A 55 -33.08 -3.10 -14.79
C ALA A 55 -32.09 -2.28 -15.62
N GLN A 56 -32.32 -0.99 -15.79
CA GLN A 56 -31.42 -0.07 -16.49
C GLN A 56 -30.05 -0.01 -15.81
N ALA A 57 -30.00 0.04 -14.47
CA ALA A 57 -28.77 0.02 -13.70
C ALA A 57 -27.99 -1.31 -13.87
N HIS A 58 -28.69 -2.45 -13.83
CA HIS A 58 -28.10 -3.76 -14.07
C HIS A 58 -27.57 -3.89 -15.52
N LEU A 59 -28.37 -3.44 -16.49
CA LEU A 59 -27.97 -3.47 -17.90
C LEU A 59 -26.70 -2.63 -18.14
N GLY A 60 -26.64 -1.41 -17.58
CA GLY A 60 -25.44 -0.57 -17.63
C GLY A 60 -24.20 -1.27 -17.04
N ARG A 61 -24.35 -2.01 -15.93
CA ARG A 61 -23.23 -2.77 -15.34
C ARG A 61 -22.81 -3.95 -16.20
N LEU A 62 -23.75 -4.66 -16.86
CA LEU A 62 -23.41 -5.75 -17.79
C LEU A 62 -22.56 -5.23 -18.96
N PHE A 63 -22.90 -4.06 -19.52
CA PHE A 63 -22.07 -3.43 -20.56
C PHE A 63 -20.69 -2.96 -20.04
N ILE A 64 -20.58 -2.52 -18.77
CA ILE A 64 -19.26 -2.18 -18.16
C ILE A 64 -18.38 -3.41 -18.03
N LYS A 65 -18.95 -4.57 -17.67
CA LYS A 65 -18.20 -5.79 -17.37
C LYS A 65 -17.99 -6.71 -18.57
N GLY A 66 -18.74 -6.54 -19.65
CA GLY A 66 -18.76 -7.47 -20.77
C GLY A 66 -19.40 -8.82 -20.42
N GLU A 67 -20.35 -8.86 -19.47
CA GLU A 67 -21.03 -10.09 -19.05
C GLU A 67 -22.26 -10.34 -19.92
N GLY A 68 -22.23 -11.38 -20.76
CA GLY A 68 -23.30 -11.69 -21.71
C GLY A 68 -23.36 -10.79 -22.94
N VAL A 69 -22.52 -9.77 -23.02
CA VAL A 69 -22.42 -8.78 -24.10
C VAL A 69 -20.98 -8.24 -24.14
N PRO A 70 -20.43 -7.85 -25.31
CA PRO A 70 -19.14 -7.16 -25.34
C PRO A 70 -19.16 -5.87 -24.50
N GLU A 71 -18.00 -5.53 -23.91
CA GLU A 71 -17.85 -4.26 -23.18
C GLU A 71 -18.20 -3.08 -24.09
N ASP A 72 -19.14 -2.24 -23.63
CA ASP A 72 -19.52 -1.00 -24.29
C ASP A 72 -19.85 0.08 -23.25
N TYR A 73 -18.86 0.91 -22.96
CA TYR A 73 -19.01 1.97 -21.95
C TYR A 73 -19.94 3.10 -22.42
N VAL A 74 -20.08 3.33 -23.73
CA VAL A 74 -20.99 4.36 -24.26
C VAL A 74 -22.43 3.91 -24.04
N GLU A 75 -22.75 2.66 -24.41
CA GLU A 75 -24.07 2.09 -24.17
C GLU A 75 -24.36 1.95 -22.66
N ALA A 76 -23.34 1.58 -21.87
CA ALA A 76 -23.46 1.56 -20.39
C ALA A 76 -23.89 2.90 -19.83
N ILE A 77 -23.24 4.00 -20.25
CA ILE A 77 -23.58 5.36 -19.78
C ILE A 77 -25.02 5.71 -20.14
N ARG A 78 -25.49 5.36 -21.32
CA ARG A 78 -26.90 5.63 -21.74
C ARG A 78 -27.90 5.00 -20.77
N TRP A 79 -27.71 3.72 -20.45
CA TRP A 79 -28.59 3.00 -19.52
C TRP A 79 -28.43 3.48 -18.08
N LEU A 80 -27.19 3.74 -17.65
CA LEU A 80 -26.92 4.29 -16.30
C LEU A 80 -27.51 5.69 -16.12
N GLN A 81 -27.49 6.53 -17.17
CA GLN A 81 -28.08 7.86 -17.11
C GLN A 81 -29.60 7.78 -16.90
N LEU A 82 -30.28 6.88 -17.65
CA LEU A 82 -31.74 6.69 -17.49
C LEU A 82 -32.12 6.24 -16.07
N ALA A 83 -31.32 5.33 -15.48
CA ALA A 83 -31.53 4.88 -14.09
C ALA A 83 -31.16 5.96 -13.07
N ALA A 84 -30.06 6.69 -13.30
CA ALA A 84 -29.58 7.74 -12.40
C ALA A 84 -30.57 8.94 -12.33
N ASP A 85 -31.22 9.24 -13.43
CA ASP A 85 -32.28 10.29 -13.50
C ASP A 85 -33.55 9.85 -12.76
N GLN A 86 -33.72 8.57 -12.48
CA GLN A 86 -34.76 8.01 -11.61
C GLN A 86 -34.28 7.77 -10.18
N ASP A 87 -33.20 8.42 -9.78
CA ASP A 87 -32.59 8.33 -8.46
C ASP A 87 -32.12 6.92 -8.03
N ASP A 88 -31.76 6.04 -8.98
CA ASP A 88 -31.11 4.78 -8.63
C ASP A 88 -29.68 5.04 -8.12
N PRO A 89 -29.38 4.74 -6.83
CA PRO A 89 -28.08 5.08 -6.25
C PRO A 89 -26.92 4.25 -6.79
N SER A 90 -27.18 3.04 -7.30
CA SER A 90 -26.15 2.18 -7.90
C SER A 90 -25.78 2.68 -9.29
N ALA A 91 -26.75 3.12 -10.07
CA ALA A 91 -26.54 3.76 -11.36
C ALA A 91 -25.79 5.07 -11.22
N GLN A 92 -26.19 5.94 -10.28
CA GLN A 92 -25.49 7.19 -9.98
C GLN A 92 -24.03 6.95 -9.59
N ALA A 93 -23.74 5.94 -8.75
CA ALA A 93 -22.38 5.58 -8.35
C ALA A 93 -21.55 5.02 -9.52
N SER A 94 -22.16 4.21 -10.40
CA SER A 94 -21.52 3.65 -11.59
C SER A 94 -21.24 4.73 -12.63
N LEU A 95 -22.17 5.66 -12.84
CA LEU A 95 -22.00 6.80 -13.72
C LEU A 95 -20.89 7.74 -13.23
N ALA A 96 -20.83 8.01 -11.92
CA ALA A 96 -19.72 8.74 -11.30
C ALA A 96 -18.37 8.07 -11.57
N TRP A 97 -18.29 6.75 -11.48
CA TRP A 97 -17.09 5.99 -11.79
C TRP A 97 -16.68 6.13 -13.27
N CYS A 98 -17.63 6.06 -14.20
CA CYS A 98 -17.38 6.28 -15.62
C CYS A 98 -16.77 7.66 -15.89
N TYR A 99 -17.33 8.73 -15.34
CA TYR A 99 -16.78 10.09 -15.43
C TYR A 99 -15.40 10.21 -14.77
N GLN A 100 -15.19 9.57 -13.61
CA GLN A 100 -13.91 9.59 -12.90
C GLN A 100 -12.79 8.93 -13.71
N LYS A 101 -13.10 7.87 -14.45
CA LYS A 101 -12.14 7.11 -15.25
C LYS A 101 -12.02 7.56 -16.70
N GLY A 102 -13.03 8.27 -17.22
CA GLY A 102 -13.14 8.60 -18.64
C GLY A 102 -13.51 7.38 -19.49
N MET A 103 -14.35 6.47 -18.95
CA MET A 103 -14.79 5.28 -19.65
C MET A 103 -16.11 5.55 -20.35
N GLY A 104 -16.13 5.46 -21.68
CA GLY A 104 -17.29 5.81 -22.52
C GLY A 104 -17.62 7.29 -22.57
N THR A 105 -16.87 8.15 -21.91
CA THR A 105 -17.04 9.60 -21.88
C THR A 105 -15.69 10.28 -21.61
N GLU A 106 -15.62 11.58 -21.83
CA GLU A 106 -14.48 12.38 -21.41
C GLU A 106 -14.34 12.37 -19.87
N ARG A 107 -13.12 12.25 -19.39
CA ARG A 107 -12.85 12.23 -17.94
C ARG A 107 -13.23 13.56 -17.32
N ASN A 108 -14.14 13.53 -16.35
CA ASN A 108 -14.60 14.72 -15.63
C ASN A 108 -14.76 14.42 -14.14
N ILE A 109 -13.76 14.80 -13.35
CA ILE A 109 -13.72 14.51 -11.91
C ILE A 109 -14.79 15.32 -11.15
N LYS A 110 -15.12 16.53 -11.60
CA LYS A 110 -16.14 17.37 -10.97
C LYS A 110 -17.53 16.76 -11.14
N THR A 111 -17.88 16.36 -12.36
CA THR A 111 -19.14 15.65 -12.63
C THR A 111 -19.20 14.31 -11.86
N ALA A 112 -18.08 13.58 -11.77
CA ALA A 112 -18.03 12.37 -10.94
C ALA A 112 -18.34 12.67 -9.47
N PHE A 113 -17.78 13.74 -8.91
CA PHE A 113 -18.05 14.18 -7.54
C PHE A 113 -19.55 14.48 -7.34
N GLU A 114 -20.17 15.21 -8.26
CA GLU A 114 -21.61 15.56 -8.17
C GLU A 114 -22.49 14.30 -8.16
N TRP A 115 -22.21 13.32 -9.00
CA TRP A 115 -22.92 12.04 -9.02
C TRP A 115 -22.68 11.20 -7.77
N TYR A 116 -21.42 11.16 -7.25
CA TYR A 116 -21.17 10.49 -5.97
C TYR A 116 -21.91 11.16 -4.81
N VAL A 117 -22.06 12.49 -4.81
CA VAL A 117 -22.84 13.20 -3.79
C VAL A 117 -24.31 12.76 -3.82
N ARG A 118 -24.92 12.65 -5.01
CA ARG A 118 -26.31 12.18 -5.15
C ARG A 118 -26.46 10.75 -4.63
N ALA A 119 -25.64 9.83 -5.12
CA ALA A 119 -25.66 8.42 -4.69
C ALA A 119 -25.43 8.26 -3.17
N ALA A 120 -24.50 9.03 -2.59
CA ALA A 120 -24.18 8.97 -1.16
C ALA A 120 -25.33 9.49 -0.28
N LYS A 121 -26.04 10.54 -0.72
CA LYS A 121 -27.25 11.03 -0.05
C LYS A 121 -28.35 9.99 -0.02
N LEU A 122 -28.48 9.19 -1.09
CA LEU A 122 -29.41 8.06 -1.17
C LEU A 122 -28.90 6.79 -0.45
N GLY A 123 -27.78 6.88 0.25
CA GLY A 123 -27.32 5.82 1.12
C GLY A 123 -26.32 4.82 0.50
N HIS A 124 -25.85 5.02 -0.73
CA HIS A 124 -24.95 4.08 -1.38
C HIS A 124 -23.58 4.05 -0.72
N ALA A 125 -23.23 2.93 -0.04
CA ALA A 125 -22.00 2.79 0.75
C ALA A 125 -20.72 3.05 -0.04
N GLY A 126 -20.61 2.51 -1.26
CA GLY A 126 -19.47 2.73 -2.14
C GLY A 126 -19.31 4.20 -2.57
N ALA A 127 -20.41 4.92 -2.79
CA ALA A 127 -20.37 6.35 -3.09
C ALA A 127 -19.94 7.17 -1.87
N ARG A 128 -20.41 6.84 -0.68
CA ARG A 128 -19.94 7.44 0.58
C ARG A 128 -18.44 7.26 0.78
N TYR A 129 -17.92 6.04 0.53
CA TYR A 129 -16.49 5.78 0.56
C TYR A 129 -15.73 6.62 -0.47
N ASN A 130 -16.21 6.69 -1.71
CA ASN A 130 -15.56 7.48 -2.77
C ASN A 130 -15.57 8.99 -2.46
N LEU A 131 -16.65 9.52 -1.89
CA LEU A 131 -16.68 10.90 -1.40
C LEU A 131 -15.63 11.15 -0.32
N GLY A 132 -15.52 10.26 0.68
CA GLY A 132 -14.48 10.35 1.69
C GLY A 132 -13.09 10.39 1.05
N TYR A 133 -12.86 9.57 0.04
CA TYR A 133 -11.60 9.54 -0.71
C TYR A 133 -11.36 10.83 -1.51
N MET A 134 -12.39 11.40 -2.14
CA MET A 134 -12.28 12.63 -2.92
C MET A 134 -11.98 13.82 -2.02
N TYR A 135 -12.64 13.96 -0.88
CA TYR A 135 -12.34 15.00 0.11
C TYR A 135 -10.95 14.85 0.73
N ALA A 136 -10.53 13.62 1.06
CA ALA A 136 -9.20 13.37 1.63
C ALA A 136 -8.03 13.74 0.69
N ASN A 137 -8.26 13.70 -0.63
CA ASN A 137 -7.23 13.93 -1.64
C ASN A 137 -7.44 15.21 -2.47
N GLY A 138 -8.54 15.93 -2.28
CA GLY A 138 -8.84 17.12 -3.08
C GLY A 138 -9.17 16.80 -4.54
N TYR A 139 -9.88 15.69 -4.81
CA TYR A 139 -10.24 15.28 -6.16
C TYR A 139 -11.63 15.80 -6.56
N GLY A 140 -11.70 16.76 -7.45
CA GLY A 140 -12.93 17.38 -7.92
C GLY A 140 -13.62 18.30 -6.89
N VAL A 141 -13.00 18.46 -5.73
CA VAL A 141 -13.42 19.30 -4.61
C VAL A 141 -12.18 19.69 -3.81
N ASP A 142 -12.20 20.77 -3.08
CA ASP A 142 -11.11 21.15 -2.19
C ASP A 142 -10.93 20.08 -1.08
N ARG A 143 -9.67 19.85 -0.70
CA ARG A 143 -9.37 18.88 0.36
C ARG A 143 -10.03 19.32 1.68
N ASP A 144 -10.78 18.42 2.27
CA ASP A 144 -11.41 18.60 3.57
C ASP A 144 -11.38 17.28 4.36
N ASP A 145 -10.43 17.22 5.31
CA ASP A 145 -10.24 16.02 6.12
C ASP A 145 -11.43 15.78 7.09
N ARG A 146 -12.21 16.80 7.47
CA ARG A 146 -13.42 16.65 8.29
C ARG A 146 -14.55 16.00 7.50
N MET A 147 -14.77 16.49 6.29
CA MET A 147 -15.74 15.85 5.39
C MET A 147 -15.31 14.43 5.02
N ALA A 148 -14.01 14.19 4.86
CA ALA A 148 -13.49 12.87 4.56
C ALA A 148 -13.82 11.86 5.67
N ILE A 149 -13.52 12.16 6.94
CA ILE A 149 -13.83 11.26 8.05
C ILE A 149 -15.34 11.06 8.24
N GLU A 150 -16.14 12.09 8.04
CA GLU A 150 -17.60 11.99 8.12
C GLU A 150 -18.15 10.98 7.10
N TRP A 151 -17.75 11.09 5.82
CA TRP A 151 -18.19 10.18 4.78
C TRP A 151 -17.64 8.77 4.93
N TYR A 152 -16.38 8.63 5.36
CA TYR A 152 -15.83 7.32 5.67
C TYR A 152 -16.56 6.64 6.83
N THR A 153 -16.91 7.37 7.89
CA THR A 153 -17.66 6.83 9.02
C THR A 153 -19.05 6.35 8.58
N LYS A 154 -19.79 7.17 7.80
CA LYS A 154 -21.09 6.77 7.23
C LYS A 154 -21.02 5.51 6.35
N ALA A 155 -19.94 5.35 5.59
CA ALA A 155 -19.73 4.14 4.80
C ALA A 155 -19.31 2.96 5.67
N ALA A 156 -18.50 3.20 6.70
CA ALA A 156 -18.01 2.19 7.64
C ALA A 156 -19.14 1.60 8.49
N GLU A 157 -20.10 2.42 8.92
CA GLU A 157 -21.32 2.01 9.62
C GLU A 157 -22.19 1.06 8.78
N GLN A 158 -22.11 1.17 7.46
CA GLN A 158 -22.78 0.24 6.51
C GLN A 158 -21.93 -1.01 6.21
N GLY A 159 -20.82 -1.23 6.93
CA GLY A 159 -19.98 -2.40 6.75
C GLY A 159 -18.99 -2.31 5.59
N HIS A 160 -18.75 -1.13 4.97
CA HIS A 160 -17.80 -1.02 3.87
C HIS A 160 -16.34 -1.16 4.36
N PRO A 161 -15.60 -2.26 4.02
CA PRO A 161 -14.36 -2.59 4.71
C PRO A 161 -13.22 -1.57 4.49
N LYS A 162 -13.14 -0.99 3.27
CA LYS A 162 -12.13 0.04 3.00
C LYS A 162 -12.43 1.34 3.76
N ALA A 163 -13.71 1.66 3.97
CA ALA A 163 -14.10 2.81 4.75
C ALA A 163 -13.79 2.61 6.23
N GLN A 164 -14.07 1.43 6.77
CA GLN A 164 -13.71 1.05 8.14
C GLN A 164 -12.19 1.18 8.36
N LEU A 165 -11.37 0.69 7.44
CA LEU A 165 -9.92 0.86 7.52
C LEU A 165 -9.50 2.34 7.51
N ASN A 166 -10.07 3.16 6.60
CA ASN A 166 -9.71 4.56 6.48
C ASN A 166 -10.19 5.38 7.68
N ALA A 167 -11.41 5.13 8.16
CA ALA A 167 -11.92 5.74 9.38
C ALA A 167 -11.01 5.40 10.58
N GLY A 168 -10.65 4.13 10.73
CA GLY A 168 -9.72 3.69 11.77
C GLY A 168 -8.37 4.43 11.71
N LEU A 169 -7.81 4.58 10.50
CA LEU A 169 -6.56 5.31 10.30
C LEU A 169 -6.69 6.79 10.70
N MET A 170 -7.77 7.46 10.28
CA MET A 170 -8.00 8.87 10.57
C MET A 170 -8.22 9.12 12.06
N TYR A 171 -8.96 8.26 12.77
CA TYR A 171 -9.11 8.33 14.24
C TYR A 171 -7.78 8.11 14.97
N VAL A 172 -6.97 7.12 14.56
CA VAL A 172 -5.65 6.86 15.18
C VAL A 172 -4.69 8.03 15.01
N GLN A 173 -4.73 8.72 13.86
CA GLN A 173 -3.84 9.83 13.55
C GLN A 173 -4.39 11.21 13.95
N GLY A 174 -5.70 11.32 14.23
CA GLY A 174 -6.35 12.60 14.48
C GLY A 174 -6.48 13.46 13.24
N ILE A 175 -6.71 12.84 12.06
CA ILE A 175 -6.88 13.55 10.79
C ILE A 175 -8.36 13.89 10.61
N GLY A 176 -8.68 15.18 10.49
CA GLY A 176 -10.05 15.68 10.36
C GLY A 176 -10.94 15.50 11.60
N THR A 177 -10.39 14.91 12.66
CA THR A 177 -11.07 14.65 13.94
C THR A 177 -10.07 14.68 15.09
N THR A 178 -10.55 14.69 16.34
CA THR A 178 -9.69 14.47 17.50
C THR A 178 -9.13 13.06 17.49
N LYS A 179 -7.84 12.91 17.84
CA LYS A 179 -7.22 11.60 17.94
C LYS A 179 -7.95 10.73 18.95
N ASN A 180 -8.39 9.54 18.51
CA ASN A 180 -9.10 8.58 19.33
C ASN A 180 -8.64 7.16 18.98
N LEU A 181 -7.75 6.60 19.80
CA LEU A 181 -7.15 5.31 19.57
C LEU A 181 -8.15 4.15 19.76
N GLU A 182 -9.11 4.29 20.67
CA GLU A 182 -10.14 3.28 20.93
C GLU A 182 -11.09 3.16 19.74
N GLU A 183 -11.57 4.29 19.24
CA GLU A 183 -12.44 4.32 18.08
C GLU A 183 -11.71 3.80 16.83
N GLY A 184 -10.44 4.17 16.67
CA GLY A 184 -9.59 3.65 15.60
C GLY A 184 -9.41 2.13 15.66
N ALA A 185 -9.16 1.58 16.86
CA ALA A 185 -9.06 0.14 17.09
C ALA A 185 -10.39 -0.58 16.79
N ARG A 186 -11.53 0.00 17.17
CA ARG A 186 -12.87 -0.52 16.87
C ARG A 186 -13.08 -0.67 15.36
N TRP A 187 -12.77 0.37 14.59
CA TRP A 187 -12.92 0.32 13.13
C TRP A 187 -11.95 -0.67 12.48
N TYR A 188 -10.70 -0.77 12.96
CA TYR A 188 -9.79 -1.82 12.48
C TYR A 188 -10.31 -3.22 12.77
N LEU A 189 -10.92 -3.44 13.94
CA LEU A 189 -11.51 -4.74 14.30
C LEU A 189 -12.66 -5.11 13.35
N GLU A 190 -13.56 -4.16 13.05
CA GLU A 190 -14.66 -4.43 12.13
C GLU A 190 -14.14 -4.78 10.72
N ALA A 191 -13.19 -4.01 10.17
CA ALA A 191 -12.58 -4.32 8.89
C ALA A 191 -11.81 -5.66 8.91
N ALA A 192 -11.15 -5.99 10.03
CA ALA A 192 -10.38 -7.23 10.19
C ALA A 192 -11.28 -8.48 10.22
N LYS A 193 -12.46 -8.41 10.82
CA LYS A 193 -13.47 -9.49 10.84
C LYS A 193 -13.93 -9.84 9.41
N HIS A 194 -13.95 -8.89 8.50
CA HIS A 194 -14.24 -9.10 7.08
C HIS A 194 -13.04 -9.59 6.26
N GLY A 195 -11.96 -10.02 6.91
CA GLY A 195 -10.77 -10.56 6.23
C GLY A 195 -9.88 -9.51 5.56
N TYR A 196 -10.06 -8.21 5.86
CA TYR A 196 -9.28 -7.17 5.22
C TYR A 196 -7.84 -7.15 5.79
N ALA A 197 -6.91 -7.76 5.07
CA ALA A 197 -5.55 -8.05 5.54
C ALA A 197 -4.80 -6.83 6.10
N LYS A 198 -4.97 -5.65 5.48
CA LYS A 198 -4.34 -4.41 5.98
C LYS A 198 -4.93 -3.96 7.32
N ALA A 199 -6.24 -4.19 7.56
CA ALA A 199 -6.87 -3.90 8.83
C ALA A 199 -6.42 -4.89 9.92
N GLN A 200 -6.33 -6.18 9.59
CA GLN A 200 -5.79 -7.22 10.48
C GLN A 200 -4.35 -6.88 10.91
N TYR A 201 -3.51 -6.45 9.97
CA TYR A 201 -2.16 -5.98 10.25
C TYR A 201 -2.13 -4.77 11.19
N ASN A 202 -2.96 -3.74 10.93
CA ASN A 202 -3.04 -2.56 11.79
C ASN A 202 -3.56 -2.90 13.18
N LEU A 203 -4.56 -3.79 13.27
CA LEU A 203 -5.10 -4.28 14.55
C LEU A 203 -4.04 -5.04 15.34
N ALA A 204 -3.21 -5.87 14.67
CA ALA A 204 -2.09 -6.53 15.32
C ALA A 204 -1.11 -5.53 15.95
N LEU A 205 -0.80 -4.42 15.26
CA LEU A 205 0.05 -3.36 15.80
C LEU A 205 -0.61 -2.63 16.98
N VAL A 206 -1.92 -2.45 16.93
CA VAL A 206 -2.71 -1.84 18.02
C VAL A 206 -2.62 -2.70 19.28
N TYR A 207 -2.81 -4.02 19.18
CA TYR A 207 -2.67 -4.95 20.31
C TYR A 207 -1.23 -5.03 20.83
N ALA A 208 -0.24 -5.07 19.94
CA ALA A 208 1.18 -5.10 20.33
C ALA A 208 1.62 -3.85 21.11
N GLY A 209 1.08 -2.69 20.77
CA GLY A 209 1.41 -1.40 21.39
C GLY A 209 0.48 -0.97 22.52
N GLY A 210 -0.63 -1.65 22.76
CA GLY A 210 -1.65 -1.22 23.72
C GLY A 210 -2.31 0.12 23.33
N HIS A 211 -2.44 0.40 22.03
CA HIS A 211 -2.91 1.69 21.53
C HIS A 211 -4.44 1.69 21.38
N GLY A 212 -5.17 2.16 22.41
CA GLY A 212 -6.63 2.19 22.45
C GLY A 212 -7.28 0.85 22.83
N VAL A 213 -6.46 -0.16 23.14
CA VAL A 213 -6.86 -1.44 23.71
C VAL A 213 -5.83 -1.86 24.74
N GLN A 214 -6.17 -2.79 25.63
CA GLN A 214 -5.16 -3.41 26.49
C GLN A 214 -4.14 -4.16 25.64
N GLN A 215 -2.85 -3.97 25.93
CA GLN A 215 -1.78 -4.69 25.24
C GLN A 215 -1.98 -6.20 25.37
N ASN A 216 -1.87 -6.91 24.25
CA ASN A 216 -2.09 -8.35 24.20
C ASN A 216 -1.27 -8.98 23.08
N ASP A 217 -0.12 -9.56 23.43
CA ASP A 217 0.81 -10.14 22.45
C ASP A 217 0.21 -11.40 21.76
N LYS A 218 -0.70 -12.12 22.40
CA LYS A 218 -1.38 -13.27 21.79
C LYS A 218 -2.36 -12.82 20.70
N GLU A 219 -3.16 -11.77 20.96
CA GLU A 219 -4.04 -11.20 19.95
C GLU A 219 -3.23 -10.54 18.83
N ALA A 220 -2.14 -9.85 19.16
CA ALA A 220 -1.23 -9.27 18.16
C ALA A 220 -0.69 -10.38 17.23
N PHE A 221 -0.20 -11.48 17.79
CA PHE A 221 0.27 -12.62 17.00
C PHE A 221 -0.84 -13.23 16.14
N ARG A 222 -2.03 -13.46 16.71
CA ARG A 222 -3.19 -14.01 15.99
C ARG A 222 -3.54 -13.16 14.76
N TRP A 223 -3.77 -11.87 14.96
CA TRP A 223 -4.15 -10.97 13.86
C TRP A 223 -3.01 -10.76 12.84
N GLN A 224 -1.75 -10.80 13.30
CA GLN A 224 -0.59 -10.80 12.42
C GLN A 224 -0.56 -12.03 11.51
N THR A 225 -0.89 -13.19 12.08
CA THR A 225 -0.97 -14.48 11.37
C THR A 225 -2.07 -14.46 10.32
N GLU A 226 -3.28 -14.00 10.68
CA GLU A 226 -4.39 -13.86 9.74
C GLU A 226 -4.02 -12.95 8.56
N ALA A 227 -3.45 -11.77 8.82
CA ALA A 227 -3.01 -10.85 7.78
C ALA A 227 -1.94 -11.46 6.86
N ALA A 228 -1.03 -12.26 7.41
CA ALA A 228 0.02 -12.94 6.66
C ALA A 228 -0.53 -14.05 5.76
N HIS A 229 -1.51 -14.82 6.23
CA HIS A 229 -2.23 -15.83 5.44
C HIS A 229 -3.04 -15.20 4.31
N HIS A 230 -3.62 -14.02 4.50
CA HIS A 230 -4.25 -13.24 3.44
C HIS A 230 -3.24 -12.56 2.50
N GLY A 231 -1.96 -12.91 2.56
CA GLY A 231 -0.93 -12.50 1.63
C GLY A 231 -0.36 -11.10 1.84
N TYR A 232 -0.68 -10.40 2.93
CA TYR A 232 -0.14 -9.06 3.15
C TYR A 232 1.35 -9.11 3.49
N HIS A 233 2.20 -8.66 2.56
CA HIS A 233 3.66 -8.81 2.66
C HIS A 233 4.28 -8.21 3.93
N ARG A 234 3.74 -7.08 4.44
CA ARG A 234 4.22 -6.49 5.71
C ARG A 234 3.88 -7.39 6.91
N ALA A 235 2.72 -8.05 6.86
CA ALA A 235 2.33 -9.01 7.88
C ALA A 235 3.20 -10.28 7.81
N GLN A 236 3.44 -10.81 6.62
CA GLN A 236 4.36 -11.93 6.43
C GLN A 236 5.76 -11.61 6.98
N PHE A 237 6.30 -10.44 6.67
CA PHE A 237 7.58 -9.99 7.21
C PHE A 237 7.57 -9.87 8.74
N ASN A 238 6.55 -9.23 9.33
CA ASN A 238 6.47 -9.10 10.78
C ASN A 238 6.29 -10.45 11.47
N LEU A 239 5.49 -11.35 10.90
CA LEU A 239 5.33 -12.71 11.43
C LEU A 239 6.66 -13.46 11.41
N GLY A 240 7.46 -13.30 10.35
CA GLY A 240 8.83 -13.80 10.30
C GLY A 240 9.71 -13.25 11.43
N LEU A 241 9.57 -11.96 11.77
CA LEU A 241 10.27 -11.37 12.93
C LEU A 241 9.79 -11.94 14.26
N LEU A 242 8.48 -12.16 14.43
CA LEU A 242 7.92 -12.76 15.65
C LEU A 242 8.52 -14.16 15.89
N TYR A 243 8.54 -15.01 14.86
CA TYR A 243 9.18 -16.34 14.95
C TYR A 243 10.70 -16.24 15.16
N MET A 244 11.38 -15.30 14.51
CA MET A 244 12.82 -15.13 14.64
C MET A 244 13.25 -14.73 16.05
N HIS A 245 12.41 -13.97 16.77
CA HIS A 245 12.73 -13.44 18.11
C HIS A 245 11.96 -14.14 19.24
N GLY A 246 11.03 -15.03 18.94
CA GLY A 246 10.20 -15.69 19.95
C GLY A 246 9.22 -14.74 20.64
N LEU A 247 8.65 -13.77 19.90
CA LEU A 247 7.74 -12.77 20.46
C LEU A 247 6.28 -13.20 20.30
N GLY A 248 5.65 -13.57 21.41
CA GLY A 248 4.28 -14.09 21.43
C GLY A 248 4.14 -15.53 20.92
N VAL A 249 5.24 -16.16 20.52
CA VAL A 249 5.35 -17.53 20.00
C VAL A 249 6.75 -18.06 20.31
N GLU A 250 6.91 -19.38 20.34
CA GLU A 250 8.22 -20.01 20.48
C GLU A 250 9.13 -19.64 19.29
N GLN A 251 10.43 -19.43 19.57
CA GLN A 251 11.39 -19.08 18.54
C GLN A 251 11.56 -20.24 17.54
N ASP A 252 11.38 -19.91 16.25
CA ASP A 252 11.52 -20.87 15.16
C ASP A 252 12.10 -20.18 13.91
N TYR A 253 13.38 -20.42 13.66
CA TYR A 253 14.06 -19.85 12.49
C TYR A 253 13.57 -20.43 11.16
N ALA A 254 13.08 -21.67 11.13
CA ALA A 254 12.56 -22.28 9.90
C ALA A 254 11.23 -21.62 9.50
N GLN A 255 10.34 -21.37 10.47
CA GLN A 255 9.13 -20.59 10.23
C GLN A 255 9.45 -19.14 9.85
N ALA A 256 10.41 -18.51 10.52
CA ALA A 256 10.85 -17.16 10.16
C ALA A 256 11.31 -17.09 8.69
N MET A 257 12.15 -18.03 8.25
CA MET A 257 12.64 -18.11 6.87
C MET A 257 11.49 -18.31 5.87
N LYS A 258 10.52 -19.19 6.18
CA LYS A 258 9.33 -19.40 5.35
C LYS A 258 8.54 -18.11 5.13
N TRP A 259 8.26 -17.36 6.20
CA TRP A 259 7.48 -16.13 6.13
C TRP A 259 8.25 -14.99 5.43
N PHE A 260 9.56 -14.86 5.67
CA PHE A 260 10.39 -13.91 4.92
C PHE A 260 10.44 -14.26 3.43
N THR A 261 10.50 -15.54 3.08
CA THR A 261 10.46 -15.99 1.68
C THR A 261 9.16 -15.60 1.00
N LEU A 262 8.02 -15.75 1.68
CA LEU A 262 6.71 -15.33 1.14
C LEU A 262 6.65 -13.81 0.93
N ALA A 263 7.16 -13.02 1.87
CA ALA A 263 7.25 -11.56 1.70
C ALA A 263 8.23 -11.16 0.58
N ALA A 264 9.35 -11.88 0.45
CA ALA A 264 10.35 -11.65 -0.58
C ALA A 264 9.82 -11.93 -1.99
N LYS A 265 8.98 -12.96 -2.18
CA LYS A 265 8.28 -13.24 -3.45
C LYS A 265 7.42 -12.06 -3.93
N GLN A 266 7.01 -11.16 -3.03
CA GLN A 266 6.29 -9.93 -3.33
C GLN A 266 7.23 -8.71 -3.46
N ASN A 267 8.53 -8.95 -3.69
CA ASN A 267 9.57 -7.95 -3.85
C ASN A 267 9.74 -7.02 -2.63
N TYR A 268 9.50 -7.54 -1.41
CA TYR A 268 9.67 -6.76 -0.20
C TYR A 268 11.13 -6.75 0.27
N GLY A 269 11.86 -5.67 -0.05
CA GLY A 269 13.31 -5.55 0.16
C GLY A 269 13.81 -5.85 1.58
N LYS A 270 13.01 -5.52 2.60
CA LYS A 270 13.34 -5.85 4.00
C LYS A 270 13.36 -7.36 4.25
N ALA A 271 12.52 -8.13 3.54
CA ALA A 271 12.47 -9.58 3.66
C ALA A 271 13.72 -10.23 3.03
N PHE A 272 14.11 -9.79 1.84
CA PHE A 272 15.40 -10.22 1.25
C PHE A 272 16.56 -9.93 2.17
N TYR A 273 16.61 -8.76 2.78
CA TYR A 273 17.67 -8.40 3.72
C TYR A 273 17.73 -9.33 4.94
N GLN A 274 16.59 -9.74 5.50
CA GLN A 274 16.57 -10.69 6.62
C GLN A 274 17.01 -12.09 6.17
N LEU A 275 16.56 -12.56 5.00
CA LEU A 275 17.04 -13.82 4.43
C LEU A 275 18.58 -13.81 4.25
N GLY A 276 19.12 -12.72 3.72
CA GLY A 276 20.58 -12.54 3.61
C GLY A 276 21.28 -12.62 4.97
N LYS A 277 20.72 -12.04 6.02
CA LYS A 277 21.25 -12.16 7.39
C LYS A 277 21.17 -13.58 7.92
N MET A 278 20.07 -14.30 7.66
CA MET A 278 19.88 -15.67 8.11
C MET A 278 20.92 -16.60 7.47
N HIS A 279 21.16 -16.49 6.17
CA HIS A 279 22.21 -17.25 5.49
C HIS A 279 23.63 -16.87 5.95
N ALA A 280 23.90 -15.59 6.19
CA ALA A 280 25.20 -15.15 6.69
C ALA A 280 25.50 -15.61 8.13
N GLY A 281 24.46 -15.79 8.94
CA GLY A 281 24.57 -16.15 10.36
C GLY A 281 24.24 -17.61 10.69
N GLY A 282 23.86 -18.43 9.72
CA GLY A 282 23.44 -19.81 9.96
C GLY A 282 22.18 -19.93 10.80
N MET A 283 21.25 -18.98 10.68
CA MET A 283 19.99 -18.98 11.45
C MET A 283 18.91 -19.77 10.70
N GLY A 284 18.62 -20.99 11.16
CA GLY A 284 17.65 -21.89 10.50
C GLY A 284 18.16 -22.54 9.22
N THR A 285 19.41 -22.36 8.88
CA THR A 285 20.11 -22.95 7.72
C THR A 285 21.62 -22.94 7.99
N ASP A 286 22.41 -23.66 7.21
CA ASP A 286 23.85 -23.54 7.24
C ASP A 286 24.33 -22.16 6.78
N THR A 287 25.47 -21.71 7.30
CA THR A 287 26.11 -20.48 6.85
C THR A 287 26.47 -20.57 5.38
N ASN A 288 26.03 -19.58 4.58
CA ASN A 288 26.33 -19.54 3.16
C ASN A 288 26.52 -18.07 2.72
N GLU A 289 27.78 -17.65 2.60
CA GLU A 289 28.10 -16.26 2.23
C GLU A 289 27.67 -15.90 0.80
N ILE A 290 27.73 -16.86 -0.13
CA ILE A 290 27.35 -16.64 -1.53
C ILE A 290 25.82 -16.40 -1.60
N GLU A 291 25.03 -17.24 -0.94
CA GLU A 291 23.57 -17.09 -0.92
C GLU A 291 23.16 -15.83 -0.16
N ALA A 292 23.85 -15.52 0.93
CA ALA A 292 23.65 -14.26 1.66
C ALA A 292 23.90 -13.04 0.76
N ALA A 293 24.96 -13.05 -0.03
CA ALA A 293 25.27 -11.96 -0.96
C ALA A 293 24.19 -11.78 -2.03
N LYS A 294 23.65 -12.88 -2.59
CA LYS A 294 22.53 -12.84 -3.55
C LYS A 294 21.29 -12.17 -2.94
N TYR A 295 20.90 -12.55 -1.73
CA TYR A 295 19.76 -11.94 -1.05
C TYR A 295 20.01 -10.47 -0.70
N PHE A 296 21.21 -10.10 -0.28
CA PHE A 296 21.56 -8.69 -0.08
C PHE A 296 21.55 -7.91 -1.39
N GLN A 297 21.93 -8.51 -2.50
CA GLN A 297 21.82 -7.88 -3.82
C GLN A 297 20.36 -7.63 -4.19
N MET A 298 19.48 -8.63 -4.09
CA MET A 298 18.04 -8.47 -4.34
C MET A 298 17.43 -7.38 -3.46
N ALA A 299 17.81 -7.33 -2.18
CA ALA A 299 17.38 -6.29 -1.27
C ALA A 299 17.90 -4.90 -1.67
N ALA A 300 19.14 -4.79 -2.15
CA ALA A 300 19.74 -3.54 -2.59
C ALA A 300 19.12 -3.03 -3.90
N GLU A 301 18.83 -3.93 -4.83
CA GLU A 301 18.13 -3.65 -6.11
C GLU A 301 16.68 -3.20 -5.88
N SER A 302 16.01 -3.70 -4.82
CA SER A 302 14.69 -3.21 -4.39
C SER A 302 14.72 -1.79 -3.78
N GLY A 303 15.90 -1.16 -3.68
CA GLY A 303 16.08 0.17 -3.14
C GLY A 303 16.32 0.23 -1.62
N TYR A 304 16.45 -0.91 -0.91
CA TYR A 304 16.61 -0.88 0.54
C TYR A 304 18.02 -0.40 0.97
N ALA A 305 18.12 0.83 1.48
CA ALA A 305 19.38 1.50 1.80
C ALA A 305 20.33 0.70 2.70
N LYS A 306 19.79 -0.01 3.71
CA LYS A 306 20.63 -0.86 4.60
C LYS A 306 21.25 -2.02 3.84
N ALA A 307 20.55 -2.57 2.83
CA ALA A 307 21.06 -3.64 1.98
C ALA A 307 22.12 -3.11 1.00
N GLN A 308 21.90 -1.93 0.42
CA GLN A 308 22.88 -1.27 -0.45
C GLN A 308 24.22 -1.04 0.28
N TYR A 309 24.16 -0.53 1.50
CA TYR A 309 25.34 -0.39 2.34
C TYR A 309 25.99 -1.75 2.64
N ARG A 310 25.20 -2.78 2.98
CA ARG A 310 25.72 -4.12 3.28
C ARG A 310 26.38 -4.74 2.05
N LEU A 311 25.77 -4.62 0.89
CA LEU A 311 26.28 -5.13 -0.38
C LEU A 311 27.59 -4.42 -0.77
N GLY A 312 27.67 -3.10 -0.61
CA GLY A 312 28.92 -2.35 -0.79
C GLY A 312 30.03 -2.92 0.09
N ARG A 313 29.75 -3.25 1.35
CA ARG A 313 30.73 -3.88 2.23
C ARG A 313 31.15 -5.29 1.80
N LEU A 314 30.24 -6.05 1.20
CA LEU A 314 30.58 -7.39 0.68
C LEU A 314 31.55 -7.28 -0.50
N TYR A 315 31.29 -6.37 -1.46
CA TYR A 315 32.21 -6.11 -2.56
C TYR A 315 33.55 -5.54 -2.09
N ASP A 316 33.57 -4.67 -1.08
CA ASP A 316 34.80 -4.11 -0.52
C ASP A 316 35.72 -5.16 0.11
N LYS A 317 35.12 -6.25 0.66
CA LYS A 317 35.83 -7.29 1.38
C LYS A 317 35.97 -8.59 0.61
N GLY A 318 35.34 -8.76 -0.53
CA GLY A 318 35.27 -10.03 -1.25
C GLY A 318 34.55 -11.13 -0.48
N GLN A 319 33.48 -10.79 0.28
CA GLN A 319 32.73 -11.75 1.10
C GLN A 319 31.49 -12.28 0.35
N GLY A 320 31.55 -13.53 -0.10
CA GLY A 320 30.46 -14.14 -0.90
C GLY A 320 30.36 -13.60 -2.34
N VAL A 321 31.20 -12.63 -2.69
CA VAL A 321 31.34 -12.01 -4.02
C VAL A 321 32.83 -11.72 -4.27
N GLU A 322 33.24 -11.55 -5.52
CA GLU A 322 34.59 -11.08 -5.86
C GLU A 322 34.79 -9.64 -5.36
N CYS A 323 36.00 -9.32 -4.90
CA CYS A 323 36.33 -7.97 -4.41
C CYS A 323 36.31 -6.96 -5.56
N ASP A 324 35.45 -5.91 -5.44
CA ASP A 324 35.35 -4.83 -6.40
C ASP A 324 35.04 -3.51 -5.68
N HIS A 325 36.07 -2.68 -5.51
CA HIS A 325 35.93 -1.40 -4.82
C HIS A 325 35.14 -0.35 -5.63
N ALA A 326 35.12 -0.46 -6.96
CA ALA A 326 34.35 0.47 -7.78
C ALA A 326 32.85 0.19 -7.63
N LEU A 327 32.48 -1.08 -7.71
CA LEU A 327 31.09 -1.50 -7.50
C LEU A 327 30.64 -1.26 -6.04
N ALA A 328 31.54 -1.47 -5.06
CA ALA A 328 31.28 -1.11 -3.66
C ALA A 328 30.95 0.36 -3.49
N ALA A 329 31.75 1.24 -4.10
CA ALA A 329 31.53 2.68 -4.05
C ALA A 329 30.21 3.11 -4.69
N ASP A 330 29.78 2.47 -5.77
CA ASP A 330 28.49 2.74 -6.39
C ASP A 330 27.31 2.35 -5.50
N TRP A 331 27.41 1.22 -4.80
CA TRP A 331 26.39 0.84 -3.80
C TRP A 331 26.40 1.76 -2.58
N TYR A 332 27.56 2.20 -2.11
CA TYR A 332 27.65 3.20 -1.05
C TYR A 332 27.03 4.54 -1.47
N LYS A 333 27.24 5.01 -2.71
CA LYS A 333 26.60 6.22 -3.25
C LYS A 333 25.07 6.11 -3.19
N LYS A 334 24.51 4.97 -3.66
CA LYS A 334 23.06 4.73 -3.62
C LYS A 334 22.50 4.78 -2.20
N ALA A 335 23.17 4.14 -1.25
CA ALA A 335 22.76 4.15 0.16
C ALA A 335 22.93 5.53 0.82
N ALA A 336 24.03 6.23 0.53
CA ALA A 336 24.36 7.54 1.08
C ALA A 336 23.34 8.62 0.67
N ARG A 337 22.89 8.60 -0.60
CA ARG A 337 21.83 9.46 -1.12
C ARG A 337 20.49 9.26 -0.44
N GLN A 338 20.23 8.08 0.11
CA GLN A 338 19.06 7.78 0.93
C GLN A 338 19.24 8.12 2.44
N GLY A 339 20.30 8.83 2.79
CA GLY A 339 20.56 9.25 4.17
C GLY A 339 21.15 8.14 5.06
N ASN A 340 21.72 7.07 4.50
CA ASN A 340 22.43 6.07 5.30
C ASN A 340 23.76 6.65 5.78
N THR A 341 23.85 7.03 7.05
CA THR A 341 25.01 7.72 7.65
C THR A 341 26.29 6.90 7.57
N ARG A 342 26.20 5.58 7.74
CA ARG A 342 27.37 4.67 7.61
C ARG A 342 27.89 4.62 6.18
N ALA A 343 26.96 4.63 5.18
CA ALA A 343 27.35 4.69 3.78
C ALA A 343 27.97 6.04 3.42
N GLN A 344 27.46 7.14 3.95
CA GLN A 344 28.04 8.49 3.78
C GLN A 344 29.47 8.56 4.30
N TYR A 345 29.70 8.02 5.49
CA TYR A 345 31.03 7.93 6.07
C TYR A 345 32.01 7.13 5.20
N VAL A 346 31.64 5.87 4.88
CA VAL A 346 32.51 4.99 4.08
C VAL A 346 32.78 5.60 2.71
N LEU A 347 31.78 6.20 2.07
CA LEU A 347 31.92 6.89 0.80
C LEU A 347 32.92 8.07 0.91
N GLY A 348 32.86 8.83 1.98
CA GLY A 348 33.81 9.91 2.27
C GLY A 348 35.25 9.37 2.39
N VAL A 349 35.43 8.22 3.07
CA VAL A 349 36.74 7.56 3.18
C VAL A 349 37.23 7.06 1.82
N HIS A 350 36.35 6.48 0.99
CA HIS A 350 36.69 6.03 -0.36
C HIS A 350 37.17 7.18 -1.25
N TYR A 351 36.51 8.35 -1.21
CA TYR A 351 36.98 9.54 -1.91
C TYR A 351 38.34 10.06 -1.38
N ALA A 352 38.59 9.99 -0.07
CA ALA A 352 39.87 10.42 0.50
C ALA A 352 41.04 9.54 0.12
N ARG A 353 40.79 8.24 -0.13
CA ARG A 353 41.80 7.23 -0.45
C ARG A 353 41.93 6.94 -1.94
N GLY A 354 40.98 7.37 -2.76
CA GLY A 354 40.88 6.97 -4.17
C GLY A 354 40.54 5.48 -4.32
N GLN A 355 39.77 4.89 -3.38
CA GLN A 355 39.44 3.47 -3.37
C GLN A 355 38.15 3.21 -4.17
N GLY A 356 38.31 2.64 -5.37
CA GLY A 356 37.21 2.43 -6.32
C GLY A 356 36.62 3.72 -6.92
N LEU A 357 37.20 4.86 -6.58
CA LEU A 357 36.80 6.20 -7.06
C LEU A 357 38.07 7.04 -7.25
N GLU A 358 37.99 8.07 -8.06
CA GLU A 358 39.03 9.08 -8.14
C GLU A 358 39.16 9.83 -6.80
N ASN A 359 40.40 10.05 -6.36
CA ASN A 359 40.66 10.78 -5.12
C ASN A 359 40.09 12.20 -5.21
N ASN A 360 39.27 12.60 -4.23
CA ASN A 360 38.65 13.92 -4.21
C ASN A 360 38.34 14.34 -2.77
N LEU A 361 39.17 15.24 -2.23
CA LEU A 361 39.05 15.69 -0.84
C LEU A 361 37.79 16.53 -0.60
N ILE A 362 37.32 17.30 -1.59
CA ILE A 362 36.11 18.12 -1.48
C ILE A 362 34.90 17.20 -1.32
N LYS A 363 34.75 16.19 -2.21
CA LYS A 363 33.67 15.20 -2.09
C LYS A 363 33.79 14.37 -0.82
N SER A 364 35.03 14.00 -0.43
CA SER A 364 35.28 13.31 0.83
C SER A 364 34.76 14.11 2.02
N CYS A 365 35.17 15.37 2.13
CA CYS A 365 34.75 16.27 3.20
C CYS A 365 33.23 16.47 3.21
N ALA A 366 32.62 16.69 2.03
CA ALA A 366 31.17 16.86 1.92
C ALA A 366 30.39 15.64 2.45
N TRP A 367 30.75 14.42 2.06
CA TRP A 367 30.10 13.20 2.54
C TRP A 367 30.35 12.92 4.03
N LEU A 368 31.55 13.22 4.54
CA LEU A 368 31.87 13.13 5.96
C LEU A 368 31.04 14.12 6.79
N LEU A 369 30.83 15.35 6.29
CA LEU A 369 29.96 16.34 6.95
C LEU A 369 28.49 15.84 7.04
N LEU A 370 28.00 15.19 6.01
CA LEU A 370 26.65 14.63 5.98
C LEU A 370 26.48 13.39 6.88
N SER A 371 27.57 12.66 7.11
CA SER A 371 27.57 11.42 7.90
C SER A 371 27.41 11.66 9.41
N GLN A 372 27.29 12.89 9.87
CA GLN A 372 27.33 13.29 11.28
C GLN A 372 26.57 12.36 12.23
N GLU A 373 27.24 11.31 12.72
CA GLU A 373 27.04 10.79 14.07
C GLU A 373 27.91 11.64 14.98
N ALA A 374 27.40 12.79 15.40
CA ALA A 374 28.16 13.90 15.99
C ALA A 374 28.98 13.54 17.25
N ASN A 375 28.90 12.32 17.76
CA ASN A 375 29.57 11.85 18.96
C ASN A 375 30.55 10.67 18.77
N ASP A 376 30.71 10.15 17.55
CA ASP A 376 31.69 9.08 17.33
C ASP A 376 33.10 9.69 17.10
N PRO A 377 34.09 9.43 18.00
CA PRO A 377 35.44 9.96 17.89
C PRO A 377 36.12 9.60 16.56
N LEU A 378 35.83 8.42 16.02
CA LEU A 378 36.42 7.92 14.77
C LEU A 378 36.02 8.80 13.57
N TYR A 379 34.76 9.25 13.53
CA TYR A 379 34.27 10.13 12.45
C TYR A 379 34.96 11.49 12.48
N ARG A 380 35.12 12.07 13.69
CA ARG A 380 35.82 13.36 13.86
C ARG A 380 37.29 13.28 13.46
N GLU A 381 37.95 12.22 13.84
CA GLU A 381 39.36 11.99 13.50
C GLU A 381 39.56 11.93 11.98
N VAL A 382 38.70 11.19 11.27
CA VAL A 382 38.80 11.10 9.79
C VAL A 382 38.51 12.42 9.14
N LEU A 383 37.46 13.15 9.58
CA LEU A 383 37.16 14.50 9.04
C LEU A 383 38.31 15.46 9.29
N GLN A 384 38.93 15.48 10.47
CA GLN A 384 40.11 16.29 10.77
C GLN A 384 41.31 15.96 9.86
N LYS A 385 41.56 14.67 9.63
CA LYS A 385 42.64 14.24 8.71
C LYS A 385 42.41 14.65 7.28
N VAL A 386 41.14 14.70 6.83
CA VAL A 386 40.78 15.15 5.48
C VAL A 386 40.91 16.66 5.39
N THR A 387 40.35 17.43 6.32
CA THR A 387 40.37 18.90 6.31
C THR A 387 41.79 19.46 6.51
N ALA A 388 42.67 18.77 7.26
CA ALA A 388 44.09 19.17 7.41
C ALA A 388 44.89 19.11 6.09
N ARG A 389 44.33 18.51 5.02
CA ARG A 389 44.95 18.41 3.68
C ARG A 389 44.28 19.37 2.68
N MET A 390 43.38 20.22 3.12
CA MET A 390 42.57 21.14 2.29
C MET A 390 42.87 22.59 2.70
N ASP A 391 42.76 23.48 1.72
CA ASP A 391 42.74 24.93 1.98
C ASP A 391 41.31 25.41 2.35
N ASP A 392 41.18 26.67 2.75
CA ASP A 392 39.92 27.27 3.18
C ASP A 392 38.87 27.34 2.05
N GLU A 393 39.29 27.52 0.80
CA GLU A 393 38.43 27.55 -0.37
C GLU A 393 37.82 26.17 -0.64
N GLN A 394 38.64 25.12 -0.61
CA GLN A 394 38.21 23.74 -0.73
C GLN A 394 37.25 23.33 0.38
N ILE A 395 37.52 23.76 1.62
CA ILE A 395 36.60 23.49 2.75
C ILE A 395 35.28 24.20 2.55
N HIS A 396 35.30 25.44 2.05
CA HIS A 396 34.07 26.19 1.74
C HIS A 396 33.26 25.49 0.62
N GLU A 397 33.93 25.06 -0.45
CA GLU A 397 33.31 24.29 -1.56
C GLU A 397 32.70 22.97 -1.05
N ALA A 398 33.38 22.25 -0.17
CA ALA A 398 32.89 21.02 0.42
C ALA A 398 31.61 21.24 1.25
N LYS A 399 31.54 22.32 2.04
CA LYS A 399 30.35 22.70 2.80
C LYS A 399 29.17 23.03 1.88
N LYS A 400 29.43 23.78 0.80
CA LYS A 400 28.42 24.10 -0.22
C LYS A 400 27.92 22.84 -0.92
N LEU A 401 28.84 21.94 -1.29
CA LEU A 401 28.48 20.64 -1.89
C LEU A 401 27.64 19.78 -0.95
N ALA A 402 27.98 19.74 0.35
CA ALA A 402 27.19 19.01 1.35
C ALA A 402 25.77 19.56 1.46
N HIS A 403 25.62 20.89 1.47
CA HIS A 403 24.30 21.53 1.49
C HIS A 403 23.48 21.21 0.23
N ASN A 404 24.06 21.29 -0.96
CA ASN A 404 23.39 20.95 -2.21
C ASN A 404 22.93 19.49 -2.25
N ILE A 405 23.78 18.55 -1.79
CA ILE A 405 23.41 17.12 -1.68
C ILE A 405 22.24 16.95 -0.70
N GLN A 406 22.26 17.67 0.41
CA GLN A 406 21.18 17.63 1.42
C GLN A 406 19.85 18.08 0.84
N GLU A 407 19.82 19.18 0.08
CA GLU A 407 18.62 19.68 -0.57
C GLU A 407 18.15 18.75 -1.68
N GLU A 408 19.06 18.30 -2.57
CA GLU A 408 18.73 17.44 -3.72
C GLU A 408 18.10 16.11 -3.30
N TYR A 409 18.62 15.49 -2.22
CA TYR A 409 18.15 14.16 -1.78
C TYR A 409 17.24 14.20 -0.54
N GLY A 410 16.88 15.37 -0.03
CA GLY A 410 16.03 15.51 1.16
C GLY A 410 16.64 14.86 2.40
N ILE A 411 17.97 14.90 2.55
CA ILE A 411 18.67 14.29 3.68
C ILE A 411 18.49 15.20 4.90
N ASN A 412 17.49 14.92 5.74
CA ASN A 412 17.33 15.62 7.00
C ASN A 412 18.46 15.22 7.96
N LEU A 413 19.32 16.15 8.31
CA LEU A 413 20.17 16.01 9.49
C LEU A 413 19.23 15.91 10.69
N LYS A 414 19.01 14.70 11.20
CA LYS A 414 18.38 14.53 12.51
C LYS A 414 19.33 15.11 13.54
N VAL A 415 19.17 16.38 13.86
CA VAL A 415 19.67 16.94 15.12
C VAL A 415 18.92 16.16 16.20
N ARG A 416 19.54 15.11 16.72
CA ARG A 416 19.12 14.52 17.99
C ARG A 416 19.50 15.54 19.05
N VAL A 417 18.55 16.46 19.31
CA VAL A 417 18.56 17.19 20.58
C VAL A 417 18.44 16.11 21.64
N ASN A 418 19.48 16.02 22.46
CA ASN A 418 19.50 15.15 23.65
C ASN A 418 18.25 15.46 24.51
N GLN A 419 17.38 14.48 24.67
CA GLN A 419 16.49 14.31 25.82
C GLN A 419 16.85 12.98 26.47
#